data_8a5b96b3607ec2244f74fd4d1357775e
#
_entry.id   8a5b96b3607ec2244f74fd4d1357775e
#
_cell.length_a   1.000
_cell.length_b   1.000
_cell.length_c   1.000
_cell.angle_alpha   90.00
_cell.angle_beta   90.00
_cell.angle_gamma   90.00
#
_symmetry.space_group_name_H-M   'P 1'
#
loop_
_entity.id
_entity.type
_entity.pdbx_description
1 polymer ?
#
loop_
_entity_poly.entity_id
_entity_poly.type
_entity_poly.pdbx_seq_one_letter_code
_entity_poly.pdbx_strand_id
1 'polypeptide(L)'
;VRTGVLVQGGVAYYGAGIFPHENVYLEGVDAATGERVWRADNLSAQDAGRDDLSPQGYLLATDGLLFVPSGRSLPAAFDLRSGEQLHKRTHSWRTTAGGVVGGSRALLSDGQVYTGGPDHYLAMDQRTGATGFAWVKGRQMSVQDDAAYIATGAYVARLEEHLTLVREMESEL
;
A
#
# COMPACT_ATOMS: atom_id res chain seq x y z
N VAL A 1 -13.54 11.59 -4.76
CA VAL A 1 -12.27 11.25 -4.12
C VAL A 1 -12.49 10.04 -3.25
N ARG A 2 -11.65 9.03 -3.35
CA ARG A 2 -11.73 7.78 -2.55
C ARG A 2 -10.55 7.61 -1.59
N THR A 3 -9.50 8.37 -1.79
CA THR A 3 -8.34 8.39 -0.91
C THR A 3 -8.39 9.58 0.03
N GLY A 4 -7.59 9.56 1.08
CA GLY A 4 -7.18 10.79 1.73
C GLY A 4 -6.39 11.67 0.74
N VAL A 5 -6.29 12.93 1.02
CA VAL A 5 -5.41 13.85 0.29
C VAL A 5 -4.06 13.88 1.00
N LEU A 6 -3.00 13.61 0.26
CA LEU A 6 -1.63 13.75 0.73
C LEU A 6 -1.04 15.05 0.17
N VAL A 7 -0.42 15.87 1.00
CA VAL A 7 0.31 17.05 0.54
C VAL A 7 1.78 16.87 0.84
N GLN A 8 2.60 16.95 -0.19
CA GLN A 8 4.06 16.91 -0.06
C GLN A 8 4.73 17.76 -1.14
N GLY A 9 5.73 18.52 -0.75
CA GLY A 9 6.49 19.37 -1.68
C GLY A 9 5.63 20.42 -2.43
N GLY A 10 4.53 20.89 -1.84
CA GLY A 10 3.62 21.84 -2.45
C GLY A 10 2.62 21.22 -3.45
N VAL A 11 2.60 19.91 -3.58
CA VAL A 11 1.65 19.18 -4.45
C VAL A 11 0.67 18.38 -3.58
N ALA A 12 -0.60 18.45 -3.91
CA ALA A 12 -1.66 17.66 -3.30
C ALA A 12 -2.01 16.47 -4.22
N TYR A 13 -1.94 15.26 -3.65
CA TYR A 13 -2.19 14.01 -4.36
C TYR A 13 -3.48 13.37 -3.87
N TYR A 14 -4.27 12.83 -4.78
CA TYR A 14 -5.50 12.11 -4.45
C TYR A 14 -5.90 11.12 -5.55
N GLY A 15 -6.63 10.09 -5.16
CA GLY A 15 -7.26 9.13 -6.07
C GLY A 15 -8.77 9.32 -6.12
N ALA A 16 -9.35 9.17 -7.31
CA ALA A 16 -10.78 9.29 -7.54
C ALA A 16 -11.29 8.30 -8.58
N GLY A 17 -12.60 8.25 -8.72
CA GLY A 17 -13.31 7.25 -9.53
C GLY A 17 -13.68 6.01 -8.71
N ILE A 18 -14.85 5.43 -8.98
CA ILE A 18 -15.39 4.29 -8.24
C ILE A 18 -15.38 3.04 -9.11
N PHE A 19 -15.80 3.19 -10.34
CA PHE A 19 -15.97 2.09 -11.28
C PHE A 19 -15.03 2.24 -12.48
N PRO A 20 -14.55 1.14 -13.06
CA PRO A 20 -13.69 1.16 -14.23
C PRO A 20 -14.22 2.03 -15.38
N HIS A 21 -15.51 1.97 -15.64
CA HIS A 21 -16.16 2.74 -16.71
C HIS A 21 -16.29 4.25 -16.43
N GLU A 22 -16.04 4.66 -15.18
CA GLU A 22 -16.05 6.08 -14.77
C GLU A 22 -14.65 6.68 -14.72
N ASN A 23 -13.63 5.94 -15.17
CA ASN A 23 -12.24 6.29 -15.07
C ASN A 23 -11.75 6.42 -13.61
N VAL A 24 -11.05 5.41 -13.14
CA VAL A 24 -10.31 5.48 -11.88
C VAL A 24 -8.96 6.11 -12.15
N TYR A 25 -8.64 7.19 -11.45
CA TYR A 25 -7.44 7.97 -11.70
C TYR A 25 -6.76 8.42 -10.41
N LEU A 26 -5.49 8.78 -10.57
CA LEU A 26 -4.68 9.41 -9.55
C LEU A 26 -4.22 10.77 -10.10
N GLU A 27 -4.23 11.80 -9.28
CA GLU A 27 -3.91 13.16 -9.72
C GLU A 27 -3.04 13.87 -8.69
N GLY A 28 -2.05 14.62 -9.19
CA GLY A 28 -1.28 15.58 -8.46
C GLY A 28 -1.64 17.00 -8.93
N VAL A 29 -1.97 17.87 -8.00
CA VAL A 29 -2.27 19.29 -8.27
C VAL A 29 -1.39 20.17 -7.40
N ASP A 30 -1.01 21.33 -7.90
CA ASP A 30 -0.36 22.34 -7.09
C ASP A 30 -1.29 22.75 -5.95
N ALA A 31 -0.80 22.65 -4.73
CA ALA A 31 -1.64 22.84 -3.54
C ALA A 31 -2.07 24.30 -3.31
N ALA A 32 -1.38 25.27 -3.92
CA ALA A 32 -1.69 26.69 -3.80
C ALA A 32 -2.63 27.17 -4.91
N THR A 33 -2.43 26.70 -6.14
CA THR A 33 -3.16 27.19 -7.32
C THR A 33 -4.29 26.26 -7.76
N GLY A 34 -4.21 24.96 -7.41
CA GLY A 34 -5.10 23.93 -7.92
C GLY A 34 -4.80 23.48 -9.35
N GLU A 35 -3.73 24.00 -9.97
CA GLU A 35 -3.33 23.58 -11.31
C GLU A 35 -2.84 22.14 -11.32
N ARG A 36 -3.22 21.40 -12.36
CA ARG A 36 -2.81 20.01 -12.52
C ARG A 36 -1.32 19.92 -12.82
N VAL A 37 -0.58 19.19 -11.98
CA VAL A 37 0.82 18.83 -12.20
C VAL A 37 0.91 17.60 -13.10
N TRP A 38 0.16 16.55 -12.74
CA TRP A 38 0.06 15.32 -13.54
C TRP A 38 -1.23 14.56 -13.24
N ARG A 39 -1.56 13.62 -14.11
CA ARG A 39 -2.68 12.70 -13.93
C ARG A 39 -2.39 11.34 -14.55
N ALA A 40 -2.63 10.29 -13.80
CA ALA A 40 -2.60 8.90 -14.24
C ALA A 40 -4.04 8.40 -14.36
N ASP A 41 -4.47 8.10 -15.58
CA ASP A 41 -5.82 7.68 -15.92
C ASP A 41 -5.94 6.16 -16.09
N ASN A 42 -7.16 5.65 -16.10
CA ASN A 42 -7.51 4.27 -16.42
C ASN A 42 -6.84 3.22 -15.53
N LEU A 43 -6.64 3.53 -14.26
CA LEU A 43 -5.92 2.66 -13.33
C LEU A 43 -6.63 1.33 -13.07
N SER A 44 -7.93 1.25 -13.31
CA SER A 44 -8.74 0.04 -13.14
C SER A 44 -9.09 -0.68 -14.44
N ALA A 45 -8.57 -0.23 -15.57
CA ALA A 45 -8.82 -0.85 -16.89
C ALA A 45 -7.69 -1.79 -17.35
N GLN A 46 -6.66 -1.96 -16.52
CA GLN A 46 -5.42 -2.64 -16.92
C GLN A 46 -5.51 -4.17 -16.88
N ASP A 47 -6.33 -4.71 -16.00
CA ASP A 47 -6.45 -6.15 -15.77
C ASP A 47 -7.90 -6.55 -15.49
N ALA A 48 -8.68 -6.82 -16.47
CA ALA A 48 -10.04 -7.37 -16.42
C ALA A 48 -10.62 -7.76 -15.03
N GLY A 49 -10.60 -6.84 -14.08
CA GLY A 49 -11.53 -6.85 -12.97
C GLY A 49 -11.06 -7.40 -11.62
N ARG A 50 -9.90 -8.02 -11.45
CA ARG A 50 -9.52 -8.59 -10.14
C ARG A 50 -8.36 -7.92 -9.45
N ASP A 51 -7.38 -7.56 -10.22
CA ASP A 51 -6.11 -7.02 -9.73
C ASP A 51 -5.96 -5.54 -10.10
N ASP A 52 -7.05 -4.94 -10.53
CA ASP A 52 -7.13 -3.53 -10.83
C ASP A 52 -6.83 -2.68 -9.62
N LEU A 53 -6.12 -1.60 -9.84
CA LEU A 53 -5.90 -0.62 -8.82
C LEU A 53 -7.21 0.09 -8.48
N SER A 54 -7.63 -0.06 -7.27
CA SER A 54 -8.80 0.63 -6.70
C SER A 54 -8.33 1.49 -5.53
N PRO A 55 -7.87 2.72 -5.80
CA PRO A 55 -7.30 3.59 -4.78
C PRO A 55 -8.28 3.81 -3.63
N GLN A 56 -7.86 3.53 -2.42
CA GLN A 56 -8.64 3.84 -1.22
C GLN A 56 -7.75 3.89 0.01
N GLY A 57 -8.20 4.65 1.01
CA GLY A 57 -7.43 4.88 2.23
C GLY A 57 -6.47 6.07 2.09
N TYR A 58 -5.40 6.06 2.86
CA TYR A 58 -4.45 7.16 2.88
C TYR A 58 -3.29 6.87 1.93
N LEU A 59 -2.99 7.84 1.08
CA LEU A 59 -1.77 7.84 0.28
C LEU A 59 -0.56 8.06 1.17
N LEU A 60 0.55 7.47 0.79
CA LEU A 60 1.83 7.60 1.49
C LEU A 60 2.91 8.00 0.49
N ALA A 61 3.91 8.75 0.92
CA ALA A 61 5.01 9.09 0.04
C ALA A 61 6.36 9.08 0.76
N THR A 62 7.39 8.79 0.00
CA THR A 62 8.80 9.09 0.29
C THR A 62 9.28 10.23 -0.60
N ASP A 63 10.57 10.52 -0.62
CA ASP A 63 11.12 11.63 -1.41
C ASP A 63 10.96 11.50 -2.94
N GLY A 64 10.60 10.34 -3.44
CA GLY A 64 10.42 10.15 -4.89
C GLY A 64 9.29 9.18 -5.26
N LEU A 65 8.69 8.52 -4.29
CA LEU A 65 7.69 7.48 -4.52
C LEU A 65 6.37 7.86 -3.86
N LEU A 66 5.29 7.65 -4.59
CA LEU A 66 3.92 7.73 -4.09
C LEU A 66 3.33 6.32 -4.02
N PHE A 67 2.91 5.91 -2.83
CA PHE A 67 2.26 4.62 -2.62
C PHE A 67 0.75 4.79 -2.53
N VAL A 68 0.06 4.00 -3.31
CA VAL A 68 -1.39 4.02 -3.45
C VAL A 68 -1.96 2.73 -2.91
N PRO A 69 -2.48 2.72 -1.67
CA PRO A 69 -3.20 1.57 -1.15
C PRO A 69 -4.43 1.26 -1.99
N SER A 70 -4.71 -0.03 -2.12
CA SER A 70 -5.80 -0.51 -2.95
C SER A 70 -6.68 -1.48 -2.18
N GLY A 71 -7.97 -1.43 -2.41
CA GLY A 71 -8.90 -2.40 -1.82
C GLY A 71 -8.86 -3.79 -2.47
N ARG A 72 -8.17 -3.94 -3.59
CA ARG A 72 -8.19 -5.19 -4.39
C ARG A 72 -6.82 -5.77 -4.71
N SER A 73 -5.78 -4.97 -4.61
CA SER A 73 -4.40 -5.36 -4.89
C SER A 73 -3.47 -4.85 -3.80
N LEU A 74 -2.22 -5.26 -3.84
CA LEU A 74 -1.18 -4.64 -3.03
C LEU A 74 -1.05 -3.16 -3.40
N PRO A 75 -0.53 -2.31 -2.51
CA PRO A 75 -0.22 -0.94 -2.84
C PRO A 75 0.63 -0.85 -4.10
N ALA A 76 0.24 0.02 -5.01
CA ALA A 76 1.04 0.35 -6.19
C ALA A 76 1.98 1.51 -5.89
N ALA A 77 3.14 1.55 -6.53
CA ALA A 77 4.07 2.65 -6.47
C ALA A 77 4.05 3.45 -7.77
N PHE A 78 4.07 4.76 -7.61
CA PHE A 78 4.15 5.73 -8.69
C PHE A 78 5.33 6.66 -8.44
N ASP A 79 5.92 7.16 -9.51
CA ASP A 79 6.84 8.28 -9.41
C ASP A 79 6.08 9.53 -8.93
N LEU A 80 6.56 10.14 -7.86
CA LEU A 80 5.89 11.24 -7.21
C LEU A 80 5.78 12.50 -8.10
N ARG A 81 6.73 12.68 -9.02
CA ARG A 81 6.82 13.88 -9.86
C ARG A 81 6.08 13.75 -11.18
N SER A 82 6.13 12.59 -11.79
CA SER A 82 5.55 12.36 -13.11
C SER A 82 4.19 11.65 -13.07
N GLY A 83 3.88 10.95 -11.98
CA GLY A 83 2.71 10.08 -11.90
C GLY A 83 2.85 8.78 -12.69
N GLU A 84 4.06 8.44 -13.17
CA GLU A 84 4.33 7.17 -13.84
C GLU A 84 4.19 6.01 -12.85
N GLN A 85 3.45 4.97 -13.24
CA GLN A 85 3.34 3.75 -12.45
C GLN A 85 4.64 2.93 -12.53
N LEU A 86 5.34 2.80 -11.42
CA LEU A 86 6.62 2.09 -11.34
C LEU A 86 6.44 0.60 -11.11
N HIS A 87 5.57 0.23 -10.19
CA HIS A 87 5.21 -1.16 -9.97
C HIS A 87 3.80 -1.30 -9.40
N LYS A 88 3.18 -2.40 -9.76
CA LYS A 88 1.96 -2.92 -9.14
C LYS A 88 2.11 -4.44 -9.03
N ARG A 89 1.99 -4.97 -7.84
CA ARG A 89 2.00 -6.42 -7.63
C ARG A 89 0.58 -6.91 -7.42
N THR A 90 0.24 -7.91 -8.18
CA THR A 90 -1.01 -8.61 -8.04
C THR A 90 -0.83 -9.75 -7.04
N HIS A 91 -1.71 -9.81 -6.06
CA HIS A 91 -1.79 -10.95 -5.15
C HIS A 91 -3.20 -11.49 -5.23
N SER A 92 -3.35 -12.65 -5.80
CA SER A 92 -4.68 -13.26 -5.92
C SER A 92 -5.19 -13.62 -4.53
N TRP A 93 -6.21 -12.93 -4.06
CA TRP A 93 -6.89 -13.24 -2.81
C TRP A 93 -7.46 -14.68 -2.75
N ARG A 94 -7.56 -15.34 -3.90
CA ARG A 94 -8.05 -16.72 -4.00
C ARG A 94 -6.97 -17.76 -3.78
N THR A 95 -5.70 -17.41 -3.99
CA THR A 95 -4.58 -18.34 -3.83
C THR A 95 -3.93 -18.26 -2.47
N THR A 96 -4.25 -17.23 -1.70
CA THR A 96 -3.72 -17.03 -0.36
C THR A 96 -4.78 -17.41 0.66
N ALA A 97 -4.51 -18.46 1.41
CA ALA A 97 -5.35 -18.87 2.54
C ALA A 97 -5.41 -17.71 3.55
N GLY A 98 -6.55 -17.06 3.67
CA GLY A 98 -6.72 -15.99 4.65
C GLY A 98 -7.26 -14.66 4.09
N GLY A 99 -7.47 -14.52 2.79
CA GLY A 99 -8.25 -13.42 2.25
C GLY A 99 -7.46 -12.24 1.71
N VAL A 100 -8.11 -11.13 1.65
CA VAL A 100 -7.73 -9.94 0.92
C VAL A 100 -6.38 -9.41 1.38
N VAL A 101 -5.44 -9.53 0.52
CA VAL A 101 -4.23 -8.75 0.60
C VAL A 101 -4.48 -7.45 -0.13
N GLY A 102 -4.76 -6.48 0.56
CA GLY A 102 -5.06 -5.16 0.08
C GLY A 102 -5.91 -4.52 1.16
N GLY A 103 -5.55 -3.39 1.57
CA GLY A 103 -6.25 -2.67 2.60
C GLY A 103 -6.14 -1.19 2.37
N SER A 104 -7.02 -0.47 3.00
CA SER A 104 -6.96 0.98 3.05
C SER A 104 -5.85 1.50 3.96
N ARG A 105 -5.05 0.61 4.53
CA ARG A 105 -3.98 0.93 5.48
C ARG A 105 -2.65 0.45 4.95
N ALA A 106 -1.67 1.33 4.97
CA ALA A 106 -0.29 1.00 4.74
C ALA A 106 0.59 1.89 5.63
N LEU A 107 1.81 1.43 5.87
CA LEU A 107 2.84 2.14 6.62
C LEU A 107 4.14 2.07 5.82
N LEU A 108 4.97 3.10 5.96
CA LEU A 108 6.32 3.12 5.37
C LEU A 108 7.34 3.09 6.50
N SER A 109 8.30 2.19 6.42
CA SER A 109 9.48 2.17 7.28
C SER A 109 10.62 1.41 6.60
N ASP A 110 11.83 1.85 6.77
CA ASP A 110 13.09 1.16 6.39
C ASP A 110 13.08 0.55 4.98
N GLY A 111 12.64 1.32 4.01
CA GLY A 111 12.57 0.86 2.62
C GLY A 111 11.45 -0.15 2.34
N GLN A 112 10.58 -0.42 3.30
CA GLN A 112 9.44 -1.33 3.18
C GLN A 112 8.10 -0.60 3.19
N VAL A 113 7.14 -1.17 2.49
CA VAL A 113 5.71 -0.85 2.61
C VAL A 113 5.05 -1.99 3.37
N TYR A 114 4.52 -1.69 4.53
CA TYR A 114 3.72 -2.63 5.30
C TYR A 114 2.26 -2.40 4.97
N THR A 115 1.58 -3.44 4.55
CA THR A 115 0.15 -3.38 4.25
C THR A 115 -0.58 -4.54 4.89
N GLY A 116 -1.83 -4.34 5.25
CA GLY A 116 -2.59 -5.35 5.95
C GLY A 116 -4.05 -5.43 5.55
N GLY A 117 -4.56 -6.64 5.60
CA GLY A 117 -5.97 -6.95 5.63
C GLY A 117 -6.50 -6.98 7.07
N PRO A 118 -7.68 -7.57 7.29
CA PRO A 118 -8.31 -7.61 8.60
C PRO A 118 -7.53 -8.42 9.65
N ASP A 119 -6.74 -9.38 9.24
CA ASP A 119 -6.08 -10.32 10.16
C ASP A 119 -4.59 -10.53 9.92
N HIS A 120 -4.03 -10.00 8.84
CA HIS A 120 -2.64 -10.26 8.45
C HIS A 120 -1.97 -9.02 7.87
N TYR A 121 -0.66 -8.94 8.08
CA TYR A 121 0.22 -7.96 7.45
C TYR A 121 1.23 -8.66 6.54
N LEU A 122 1.64 -7.93 5.52
CA LEU A 122 2.80 -8.26 4.70
C LEU A 122 3.68 -7.03 4.53
N ALA A 123 4.95 -7.25 4.23
CA ALA A 123 5.88 -6.21 3.83
C ALA A 123 6.34 -6.43 2.40
N MET A 124 6.50 -5.35 1.68
CA MET A 124 7.06 -5.35 0.35
C MET A 124 8.10 -4.24 0.22
N ASP A 125 9.12 -4.50 -0.56
CA ASP A 125 10.16 -3.53 -0.87
C ASP A 125 9.57 -2.32 -1.62
N GLN A 126 9.91 -1.12 -1.19
CA GLN A 126 9.35 0.12 -1.73
C GLN A 126 9.67 0.32 -3.22
N ARG A 127 10.85 -0.07 -3.68
CA ARG A 127 11.31 0.20 -5.05
C ARG A 127 10.86 -0.86 -6.04
N THR A 128 10.88 -2.11 -5.63
CA THR A 128 10.61 -3.24 -6.52
C THR A 128 9.21 -3.82 -6.36
N GLY A 129 8.56 -3.56 -5.24
CA GLY A 129 7.31 -4.21 -4.86
C GLY A 129 7.47 -5.70 -4.53
N ALA A 130 8.71 -6.19 -4.42
CA ALA A 130 8.95 -7.57 -4.03
C ALA A 130 8.47 -7.81 -2.60
N THR A 131 7.78 -8.92 -2.37
CA THR A 131 7.30 -9.28 -1.04
C THR A 131 8.47 -9.78 -0.21
N GLY A 132 8.78 -9.08 0.87
CA GLY A 132 9.83 -9.45 1.82
C GLY A 132 9.36 -10.53 2.78
N PHE A 133 8.22 -10.33 3.39
CA PHE A 133 7.51 -11.35 4.15
C PHE A 133 6.00 -11.25 3.92
N ALA A 134 5.31 -12.37 4.09
CA ALA A 134 3.87 -12.44 4.00
C ALA A 134 3.31 -13.12 5.24
N TRP A 135 2.13 -12.67 5.69
CA TRP A 135 1.29 -13.39 6.63
C TRP A 135 1.71 -13.35 8.10
N VAL A 136 2.12 -12.20 8.58
CA VAL A 136 2.16 -11.99 10.03
C VAL A 136 0.75 -11.69 10.52
N LYS A 137 0.23 -12.53 11.43
CA LYS A 137 -1.08 -12.30 12.04
C LYS A 137 -1.09 -10.99 12.81
N GLY A 138 -2.09 -10.15 12.56
CA GLY A 138 -2.25 -8.90 13.29
C GLY A 138 -3.40 -8.08 12.75
N ARG A 139 -3.93 -7.22 13.59
CA ARG A 139 -5.02 -6.30 13.24
C ARG A 139 -4.58 -4.85 13.21
N GLN A 140 -3.56 -4.53 13.97
CA GLN A 140 -2.98 -3.20 14.05
C GLN A 140 -1.47 -3.29 14.09
N MET A 141 -0.82 -2.36 13.45
CA MET A 141 0.63 -2.27 13.41
C MET A 141 1.05 -0.83 13.70
N SER A 142 2.09 -0.69 14.49
CA SER A 142 2.80 0.56 14.71
C SER A 142 4.28 0.32 14.48
N VAL A 143 4.96 1.23 13.82
CA VAL A 143 6.40 1.19 13.65
C VAL A 143 6.98 2.35 14.44
N GLN A 144 7.97 2.05 15.26
CA GLN A 144 8.68 3.02 16.06
C GLN A 144 10.16 2.64 16.11
N ASP A 145 11.00 3.59 15.73
CA ASP A 145 12.47 3.42 15.66
C ASP A 145 12.85 2.18 14.84
N ASP A 146 13.41 1.18 15.48
CA ASP A 146 13.93 -0.06 14.91
C ASP A 146 12.97 -1.25 15.03
N ALA A 147 11.76 -1.03 15.49
CA ALA A 147 10.83 -2.11 15.78
C ALA A 147 9.42 -1.85 15.24
N ALA A 148 8.77 -2.90 14.78
CA ALA A 148 7.35 -2.92 14.53
C ALA A 148 6.61 -3.63 15.66
N TYR A 149 5.50 -3.07 16.10
CA TYR A 149 4.61 -3.66 17.08
C TYR A 149 3.32 -4.08 16.38
N ILE A 150 2.98 -5.34 16.49
CA ILE A 150 1.76 -5.90 15.90
C ILE A 150 0.84 -6.34 17.03
N ALA A 151 -0.37 -5.81 17.05
CA ALA A 151 -1.42 -6.24 17.94
C ALA A 151 -2.31 -7.28 17.25
N THR A 152 -2.47 -8.42 17.88
CA THR A 152 -3.46 -9.44 17.55
C THR A 152 -4.68 -9.29 18.47
N GLY A 153 -5.64 -10.20 18.40
CA GLY A 153 -6.73 -10.23 19.36
C GLY A 153 -6.31 -10.71 20.76
N ALA A 154 -5.12 -11.29 20.91
CA ALA A 154 -4.68 -11.96 22.13
C ALA A 154 -3.40 -11.37 22.74
N TYR A 155 -2.50 -10.82 21.93
CA TYR A 155 -1.21 -10.32 22.40
C TYR A 155 -0.70 -9.17 21.50
N VAL A 156 0.35 -8.49 21.96
CA VAL A 156 1.15 -7.56 21.17
C VAL A 156 2.53 -8.19 20.97
N ALA A 157 2.92 -8.37 19.72
CA ALA A 157 4.25 -8.84 19.35
C ALA A 157 5.13 -7.66 18.96
N ARG A 158 6.40 -7.67 19.37
CA ARG A 158 7.43 -6.79 18.88
C ARG A 158 8.23 -7.55 17.81
N LEU A 159 8.34 -6.95 16.64
CA LEU A 159 9.19 -7.44 15.55
C LEU A 159 10.43 -6.55 15.49
N GLU A 160 11.58 -7.13 15.67
CA GLU A 160 12.86 -6.46 15.46
C GLU A 160 13.25 -6.54 13.99
N GLU A 161 14.25 -5.74 13.56
CA GLU A 161 14.65 -5.52 12.15
C GLU A 161 14.85 -6.80 11.30
N HIS A 162 15.04 -7.94 11.90
CA HIS A 162 15.24 -9.21 11.21
C HIS A 162 13.98 -10.08 11.22
N LEU A 163 13.06 -9.76 10.32
CA LEU A 163 11.86 -10.57 10.03
C LEU A 163 12.15 -12.03 9.63
N THR A 164 13.40 -12.38 9.43
CA THR A 164 13.88 -13.76 9.30
C THR A 164 13.57 -14.59 10.54
N LEU A 165 13.56 -14.00 11.72
CA LEU A 165 13.29 -14.68 12.99
C LEU A 165 11.82 -15.11 13.16
N VAL A 166 10.88 -14.41 12.55
CA VAL A 166 9.45 -14.79 12.65
C VAL A 166 9.18 -16.10 11.91
N ARG A 167 9.91 -16.38 10.81
CA ARG A 167 9.81 -17.66 10.11
C ARG A 167 10.37 -18.82 10.92
N GLU A 168 11.40 -18.59 11.71
CA GLU A 168 11.99 -19.62 12.57
C GLU A 168 11.07 -19.93 13.76
N MET A 169 10.44 -18.94 14.35
CA MET A 169 9.50 -19.15 15.47
C MET A 169 8.19 -19.83 15.06
N GLU A 170 7.69 -19.60 13.85
CA GLU A 170 6.50 -20.32 13.35
C GLU A 170 6.78 -21.77 12.94
N SER A 171 8.05 -22.13 12.70
CA SER A 171 8.44 -23.50 12.38
C SER A 171 8.68 -24.37 13.61
N GLU A 172 8.73 -23.80 14.81
CA GLU A 172 8.94 -24.50 16.07
C GLU A 172 7.66 -24.68 16.91
N LEU A 173 6.52 -24.20 16.42
CA LEU A 173 5.19 -24.40 17.02
C LEU A 173 4.36 -25.36 16.16
#